data_a6f16a7fb2f661e6688a79fa1dcfb0f5
#
_entry.id   a6f16a7fb2f661e6688a79fa1dcfb0f5
#
_cell.length_a   1.000
_cell.length_b   1.000
_cell.length_c   1.000
_cell.angle_alpha   90.00
_cell.angle_beta   90.00
_cell.angle_gamma   90.00
#
_symmetry.space_group_name_H-M   'P 1'
#
loop_
_entity.id
_entity.type
_entity.pdbx_description
1 polymer ?
#
loop_
_entity_poly.entity_id
_entity_poly.type
_entity_poly.pdbx_seq_one_letter_code
_entity_poly.pdbx_strand_id
1 'polypeptide(L)'
;MADPRSRNCPYPLNELLLVALCAIASGADDWVSVVKWARLKLDGLRRFLPFDNGIASHDTFSRVFALLDAERFEGCFIEWMQQLCPSLAGQLIPIDGKSVRGSHGGGVNMAHLVSAWHSSAGLVLGQVKTATKSNEITAIPALLDALDIKGATITIDAMGCQREIVQKVVCKEANHIVAVKNNQASLAQAVEALFAPTEAGVCEGRLQQDISLDKDHGRLQTRRCVVAQAPTGMDKQPHAWTGLKSVVMVESTREFINGRDKGKCNTEWRYCISSLALNASEFNRQVRAHWSIENSCHWVLDMTFSEDDPLARHHRAQAGRSQAPLA
;
A
#
# COMPACT_ATOMS: atom_id res chain seq x y z
N MET A 1 -22.26 -8.73 1.04
CA MET A 1 -22.82 -7.35 0.84
C MET A 1 -24.26 -7.46 0.34
N ALA A 2 -25.21 -6.67 0.90
CA ALA A 2 -26.59 -6.65 0.41
C ALA A 2 -26.67 -5.82 -0.89
N ASP A 3 -27.60 -6.21 -1.79
CA ASP A 3 -27.87 -5.44 -3.01
C ASP A 3 -28.47 -4.07 -2.64
N PRO A 4 -27.87 -2.96 -3.07
CA PRO A 4 -28.37 -1.61 -2.73
C PRO A 4 -29.64 -1.21 -3.47
N ARG A 5 -30.07 -2.01 -4.45
CA ARG A 5 -31.27 -1.72 -5.25
C ARG A 5 -32.54 -2.18 -4.54
N SER A 6 -33.61 -1.48 -4.74
CA SER A 6 -34.96 -1.91 -4.35
C SER A 6 -35.47 -3.05 -5.24
N ARG A 7 -36.44 -3.82 -4.76
CA ARG A 7 -37.00 -5.07 -5.30
C ARG A 7 -37.04 -5.23 -6.83
N ASN A 8 -36.94 -6.49 -7.30
CA ASN A 8 -37.01 -6.95 -8.71
C ASN A 8 -35.88 -6.48 -9.61
N CYS A 9 -34.66 -6.87 -9.26
CA CYS A 9 -33.51 -6.63 -10.12
C CYS A 9 -33.26 -7.87 -11.01
N PRO A 10 -33.48 -7.78 -12.33
CA PRO A 10 -33.31 -8.92 -13.25
C PRO A 10 -31.86 -9.38 -13.35
N TYR A 11 -30.90 -8.54 -12.92
CA TYR A 11 -29.47 -8.83 -12.94
C TYR A 11 -28.94 -8.89 -11.50
N PRO A 12 -28.60 -10.06 -10.96
CA PRO A 12 -28.05 -10.22 -9.61
C PRO A 12 -26.78 -9.40 -9.38
N LEU A 13 -26.60 -8.88 -8.16
CA LEU A 13 -25.43 -8.05 -7.83
C LEU A 13 -24.11 -8.79 -8.00
N ASN A 14 -24.06 -10.06 -7.60
CA ASN A 14 -22.87 -10.90 -7.74
C ASN A 14 -22.45 -11.10 -9.21
N GLU A 15 -23.40 -11.19 -10.14
CA GLU A 15 -23.10 -11.25 -11.59
C GLU A 15 -22.51 -9.95 -12.09
N LEU A 16 -23.06 -8.79 -11.65
CA LEU A 16 -22.52 -7.49 -12.00
C LEU A 16 -21.10 -7.29 -11.44
N LEU A 17 -20.86 -7.68 -10.20
CA LEU A 17 -19.54 -7.59 -9.58
C LEU A 17 -18.51 -8.49 -10.26
N LEU A 18 -18.88 -9.73 -10.59
CA LEU A 18 -18.00 -10.66 -11.32
C LEU A 18 -17.62 -10.10 -12.69
N VAL A 19 -18.62 -9.60 -13.44
CA VAL A 19 -18.38 -8.97 -14.75
C VAL A 19 -17.44 -7.78 -14.63
N ALA A 20 -17.72 -6.86 -13.72
CA ALA A 20 -16.90 -5.67 -13.55
C ALA A 20 -15.45 -6.04 -13.19
N LEU A 21 -15.26 -6.95 -12.22
CA LEU A 21 -13.93 -7.40 -11.81
C LEU A 21 -13.16 -8.01 -12.99
N CYS A 22 -13.76 -8.96 -13.69
CA CYS A 22 -13.08 -9.66 -14.80
C CYS A 22 -12.81 -8.75 -15.99
N ALA A 23 -13.75 -7.87 -16.34
CA ALA A 23 -13.61 -6.95 -17.46
C ALA A 23 -12.53 -5.88 -17.18
N ILE A 24 -12.54 -5.26 -15.99
CA ILE A 24 -11.54 -4.26 -15.58
C ILE A 24 -10.15 -4.91 -15.53
N ALA A 25 -10.02 -6.11 -14.94
CA ALA A 25 -8.78 -6.86 -14.95
C ALA A 25 -8.29 -7.24 -16.36
N SER A 26 -9.21 -7.27 -17.34
CA SER A 26 -8.89 -7.50 -18.78
C SER A 26 -8.65 -6.21 -19.56
N GLY A 27 -8.59 -5.05 -18.90
CA GLY A 27 -8.28 -3.75 -19.51
C GLY A 27 -9.49 -2.93 -19.96
N ALA A 28 -10.71 -3.28 -19.53
CA ALA A 28 -11.86 -2.42 -19.77
C ALA A 28 -11.81 -1.19 -18.86
N ASP A 29 -11.92 0.00 -19.42
CA ASP A 29 -11.74 1.30 -18.75
C ASP A 29 -13.06 2.08 -18.56
N ASP A 30 -14.13 1.68 -19.24
CA ASP A 30 -15.46 2.24 -19.11
C ASP A 30 -16.56 1.18 -19.09
N TRP A 31 -17.79 1.56 -18.70
CA TRP A 31 -18.91 0.62 -18.63
C TRP A 31 -19.37 0.09 -20.00
N VAL A 32 -19.11 0.81 -21.08
CA VAL A 32 -19.41 0.35 -22.44
C VAL A 32 -18.47 -0.77 -22.83
N SER A 33 -17.19 -0.61 -22.56
CA SER A 33 -16.14 -1.61 -22.76
C SER A 33 -16.37 -2.85 -21.88
N VAL A 34 -16.78 -2.65 -20.62
CA VAL A 34 -17.17 -3.73 -19.70
C VAL A 34 -18.29 -4.59 -20.29
N VAL A 35 -19.36 -3.94 -20.80
CA VAL A 35 -20.50 -4.66 -21.40
C VAL A 35 -20.11 -5.38 -22.69
N LYS A 36 -19.29 -4.75 -23.55
CA LYS A 36 -18.78 -5.39 -24.77
C LYS A 36 -17.96 -6.63 -24.43
N TRP A 37 -17.01 -6.51 -23.49
CA TRP A 37 -16.19 -7.62 -23.02
C TRP A 37 -17.05 -8.75 -22.46
N ALA A 38 -18.02 -8.43 -21.59
CA ALA A 38 -18.88 -9.40 -20.95
C ALA A 38 -19.73 -10.19 -21.93
N ARG A 39 -20.27 -9.53 -22.96
CA ARG A 39 -21.05 -10.21 -24.03
C ARG A 39 -20.20 -11.19 -24.80
N LEU A 40 -18.94 -10.87 -25.08
CA LEU A 40 -18.00 -11.77 -25.77
C LEU A 40 -17.57 -12.95 -24.88
N LYS A 41 -17.61 -12.80 -23.55
CA LYS A 41 -17.17 -13.80 -22.57
C LYS A 41 -18.31 -14.48 -21.83
N LEU A 42 -19.57 -14.28 -22.23
CA LEU A 42 -20.75 -14.73 -21.52
C LEU A 42 -20.74 -16.24 -21.23
N ASP A 43 -20.36 -17.07 -22.21
CA ASP A 43 -20.30 -18.51 -22.04
C ASP A 43 -19.24 -18.93 -21.00
N GLY A 44 -18.13 -18.18 -20.94
CA GLY A 44 -17.10 -18.36 -19.91
C GLY A 44 -17.59 -17.94 -18.53
N LEU A 45 -18.32 -16.83 -18.43
CA LEU A 45 -18.89 -16.31 -17.19
C LEU A 45 -19.96 -17.25 -16.61
N ARG A 46 -20.76 -17.89 -17.47
CA ARG A 46 -21.77 -18.89 -17.11
C ARG A 46 -21.21 -20.13 -16.41
N ARG A 47 -19.91 -20.34 -16.47
CA ARG A 47 -19.25 -21.41 -15.68
C ARG A 47 -19.20 -21.10 -14.18
N PHE A 48 -19.37 -19.84 -13.80
CA PHE A 48 -19.28 -19.36 -12.42
C PHE A 48 -20.63 -18.94 -11.84
N LEU A 49 -21.48 -18.27 -12.64
CA LEU A 49 -22.81 -17.80 -12.24
C LEU A 49 -23.81 -17.99 -13.40
N PRO A 50 -25.12 -18.06 -13.14
CA PRO A 50 -26.14 -18.43 -14.13
C PRO A 50 -26.25 -17.50 -15.33
N PHE A 51 -26.27 -16.18 -15.09
CA PHE A 51 -26.53 -15.16 -16.12
C PHE A 51 -27.82 -15.43 -16.92
N ASP A 52 -28.93 -15.74 -16.23
CA ASP A 52 -30.22 -16.10 -16.84
C ASP A 52 -30.77 -14.98 -17.72
N ASN A 53 -30.56 -13.72 -17.35
CA ASN A 53 -30.99 -12.55 -18.11
C ASN A 53 -29.87 -11.98 -19.00
N GLY A 54 -28.76 -12.73 -19.20
CA GLY A 54 -27.61 -12.24 -19.97
C GLY A 54 -26.86 -11.12 -19.29
N ILE A 55 -26.30 -10.19 -20.09
CA ILE A 55 -25.47 -9.10 -19.58
C ILE A 55 -26.29 -7.82 -19.51
N ALA A 56 -26.25 -7.15 -18.36
CA ALA A 56 -26.90 -5.86 -18.12
C ALA A 56 -26.35 -4.75 -19.03
N SER A 57 -27.10 -3.68 -19.18
CA SER A 57 -26.64 -2.48 -19.92
C SER A 57 -25.57 -1.70 -19.14
N HIS A 58 -24.79 -0.91 -19.85
CA HIS A 58 -23.78 -0.02 -19.23
C HIS A 58 -24.40 0.97 -18.22
N ASP A 59 -25.62 1.45 -18.47
CA ASP A 59 -26.35 2.30 -17.52
C ASP A 59 -26.69 1.57 -16.23
N THR A 60 -26.98 0.26 -16.31
CA THR A 60 -27.24 -0.55 -15.12
C THR A 60 -25.97 -0.68 -14.28
N PHE A 61 -24.82 -0.97 -14.91
CA PHE A 61 -23.53 -0.97 -14.21
C PHE A 61 -23.25 0.39 -13.57
N SER A 62 -23.36 1.48 -14.32
CA SER A 62 -23.11 2.84 -13.81
C SER A 62 -23.97 3.16 -12.58
N ARG A 63 -25.29 2.89 -12.66
CA ARG A 63 -26.21 3.14 -11.54
C ARG A 63 -25.93 2.27 -10.32
N VAL A 64 -25.67 0.98 -10.53
CA VAL A 64 -25.40 0.05 -9.42
C VAL A 64 -24.13 0.44 -8.69
N PHE A 65 -23.04 0.68 -9.42
CA PHE A 65 -21.77 1.06 -8.81
C PHE A 65 -21.80 2.44 -8.14
N ALA A 66 -22.67 3.36 -8.60
CA ALA A 66 -22.90 4.62 -7.91
C ALA A 66 -23.68 4.48 -6.59
N LEU A 67 -24.45 3.39 -6.43
CA LEU A 67 -25.23 3.10 -5.22
C LEU A 67 -24.48 2.21 -4.22
N LEU A 68 -23.35 1.62 -4.62
CA LEU A 68 -22.57 0.79 -3.70
C LEU A 68 -22.03 1.61 -2.54
N ASP A 69 -22.25 1.09 -1.34
CA ASP A 69 -21.62 1.60 -0.12
C ASP A 69 -20.14 1.19 -0.14
N ALA A 70 -19.26 2.20 -0.26
CA ALA A 70 -17.83 1.99 -0.39
C ALA A 70 -17.21 1.30 0.83
N GLU A 71 -17.65 1.66 2.05
CA GLU A 71 -17.14 1.07 3.29
C GLU A 71 -17.52 -0.42 3.41
N ARG A 72 -18.78 -0.74 3.06
CA ARG A 72 -19.23 -2.14 3.03
C ARG A 72 -18.54 -2.96 1.94
N PHE A 73 -18.29 -2.36 0.79
CA PHE A 73 -17.56 -3.03 -0.29
C PHE A 73 -16.12 -3.34 0.14
N GLU A 74 -15.47 -2.36 0.77
CA GLU A 74 -14.12 -2.51 1.32
C GLU A 74 -14.07 -3.60 2.40
N GLY A 75 -15.03 -3.63 3.34
CA GLY A 75 -15.15 -4.69 4.33
C GLY A 75 -15.27 -6.08 3.71
N CYS A 76 -16.13 -6.26 2.69
CA CYS A 76 -16.24 -7.52 1.96
C CYS A 76 -14.95 -7.91 1.24
N PHE A 77 -14.21 -6.92 0.70
CA PHE A 77 -12.91 -7.15 0.07
C PHE A 77 -11.87 -7.65 1.09
N ILE A 78 -11.81 -7.02 2.27
CA ILE A 78 -10.90 -7.42 3.35
C ILE A 78 -11.23 -8.85 3.83
N GLU A 79 -12.51 -9.17 4.04
CA GLU A 79 -12.94 -10.52 4.40
C GLU A 79 -12.52 -11.56 3.35
N TRP A 80 -12.63 -11.21 2.07
CA TRP A 80 -12.18 -12.08 0.98
C TRP A 80 -10.67 -12.27 1.01
N MET A 81 -9.90 -11.21 1.20
CA MET A 81 -8.43 -11.29 1.33
C MET A 81 -8.00 -12.13 2.54
N GLN A 82 -8.70 -12.05 3.66
CA GLN A 82 -8.45 -12.89 4.83
C GLN A 82 -8.67 -14.39 4.55
N GLN A 83 -9.64 -14.73 3.68
CA GLN A 83 -9.84 -16.12 3.24
C GLN A 83 -8.72 -16.61 2.32
N LEU A 84 -8.18 -15.74 1.47
CA LEU A 84 -7.06 -16.07 0.58
C LEU A 84 -5.72 -16.12 1.34
N CYS A 85 -5.56 -15.28 2.35
CA CYS A 85 -4.36 -15.15 3.17
C CYS A 85 -4.73 -15.34 4.66
N PRO A 86 -5.03 -16.57 5.10
CA PRO A 86 -5.58 -16.83 6.44
C PRO A 86 -4.57 -16.58 7.57
N SER A 87 -3.29 -16.45 7.26
CA SER A 87 -2.26 -16.08 8.23
C SER A 87 -1.22 -15.17 7.57
N LEU A 88 -0.91 -14.08 8.25
CA LEU A 88 0.15 -13.15 7.85
C LEU A 88 1.44 -13.34 8.67
N ALA A 89 1.51 -14.37 9.51
CA ALA A 89 2.66 -14.65 10.34
C ALA A 89 3.94 -14.82 9.49
N GLY A 90 5.01 -14.11 9.86
CA GLY A 90 6.28 -14.09 9.13
C GLY A 90 6.25 -13.31 7.81
N GLN A 91 5.11 -12.75 7.41
CA GLN A 91 5.00 -11.97 6.18
C GLN A 91 5.38 -10.50 6.40
N LEU A 92 5.89 -9.87 5.35
CA LEU A 92 6.16 -8.44 5.31
C LEU A 92 4.98 -7.72 4.68
N ILE A 93 4.44 -6.76 5.41
CA ILE A 93 3.26 -5.98 5.02
C ILE A 93 3.63 -4.49 5.02
N PRO A 94 4.11 -3.93 3.90
CA PRO A 94 4.22 -2.50 3.72
C PRO A 94 2.86 -1.81 3.80
N ILE A 95 2.82 -0.69 4.52
CA ILE A 95 1.69 0.24 4.51
C ILE A 95 2.18 1.56 3.95
N ASP A 96 1.49 2.06 2.93
CA ASP A 96 1.85 3.31 2.27
C ASP A 96 0.61 4.00 1.70
N GLY A 97 0.71 5.33 1.54
CA GLY A 97 -0.35 6.17 1.04
C GLY A 97 -0.12 6.63 -0.40
N LYS A 98 -1.17 6.52 -1.23
CA LYS A 98 -1.18 6.98 -2.61
C LYS A 98 -2.24 8.04 -2.84
N SER A 99 -1.85 9.17 -3.44
CA SER A 99 -2.80 10.18 -3.91
C SER A 99 -3.29 9.84 -5.31
N VAL A 100 -4.60 9.63 -5.46
CA VAL A 100 -5.24 9.32 -6.74
C VAL A 100 -5.50 10.62 -7.49
N ARG A 101 -4.57 11.05 -8.34
CA ARG A 101 -4.62 12.35 -9.04
C ARG A 101 -5.81 12.44 -9.98
N GLY A 102 -6.15 11.35 -10.67
CA GLY A 102 -7.34 11.27 -11.51
C GLY A 102 -8.66 11.50 -10.76
N SER A 103 -8.67 11.47 -9.41
CA SER A 103 -9.88 11.75 -8.61
C SER A 103 -10.17 13.24 -8.40
N HIS A 104 -9.24 14.13 -8.76
CA HIS A 104 -9.41 15.59 -8.62
C HIS A 104 -10.30 16.15 -9.74
N GLY A 105 -11.29 17.00 -9.40
CA GLY A 105 -12.14 17.69 -10.36
C GLY A 105 -13.56 17.96 -9.84
N GLY A 106 -14.22 18.97 -10.39
CA GLY A 106 -15.61 19.32 -10.04
C GLY A 106 -15.80 19.78 -8.58
N GLY A 107 -14.77 20.36 -7.94
CA GLY A 107 -14.85 20.80 -6.54
C GLY A 107 -14.63 19.67 -5.51
N VAL A 108 -14.28 18.47 -5.95
CA VAL A 108 -13.97 17.33 -5.06
C VAL A 108 -12.46 17.29 -4.82
N ASN A 109 -12.07 17.18 -3.55
CA ASN A 109 -10.67 16.98 -3.18
C ASN A 109 -10.13 15.65 -3.72
N MET A 110 -8.86 15.64 -4.07
CA MET A 110 -8.13 14.45 -4.49
C MET A 110 -8.25 13.35 -3.43
N ALA A 111 -8.67 12.16 -3.85
CA ALA A 111 -8.72 11.01 -2.96
C ALA A 111 -7.29 10.57 -2.62
N HIS A 112 -7.08 10.22 -1.36
CA HIS A 112 -5.85 9.63 -0.89
C HIS A 112 -6.17 8.28 -0.28
N LEU A 113 -5.47 7.23 -0.71
CA LEU A 113 -5.68 5.85 -0.27
C LEU A 113 -4.47 5.39 0.52
N VAL A 114 -4.70 4.79 1.68
CA VAL A 114 -3.68 4.08 2.45
C VAL A 114 -3.91 2.59 2.27
N SER A 115 -2.90 1.88 1.79
CA SER A 115 -2.98 0.47 1.43
C SER A 115 -2.05 -0.38 2.28
N ALA A 116 -2.47 -1.60 2.59
CA ALA A 116 -1.62 -2.66 3.14
C ALA A 116 -1.32 -3.69 2.05
N TRP A 117 -0.04 -3.94 1.79
CA TRP A 117 0.44 -4.76 0.70
C TRP A 117 1.10 -6.05 1.20
N HIS A 118 0.67 -7.20 0.71
CA HIS A 118 1.32 -8.48 0.99
C HIS A 118 2.49 -8.67 0.00
N SER A 119 3.71 -8.37 0.42
CA SER A 119 4.88 -8.29 -0.47
C SER A 119 5.16 -9.58 -1.24
N SER A 120 5.00 -10.76 -0.64
CA SER A 120 5.30 -12.03 -1.29
C SER A 120 4.16 -12.58 -2.14
N ALA A 121 2.90 -12.27 -1.78
CA ALA A 121 1.73 -12.71 -2.56
C ALA A 121 1.38 -11.74 -3.70
N GLY A 122 1.86 -10.47 -3.65
CA GLY A 122 1.49 -9.46 -4.62
C GLY A 122 0.03 -9.04 -4.54
N LEU A 123 -0.52 -8.94 -3.31
CA LEU A 123 -1.93 -8.66 -3.07
C LEU A 123 -2.11 -7.46 -2.14
N VAL A 124 -3.09 -6.62 -2.44
CA VAL A 124 -3.59 -5.62 -1.49
C VAL A 124 -4.49 -6.32 -0.49
N LEU A 125 -4.16 -6.23 0.80
CA LEU A 125 -4.95 -6.84 1.89
C LEU A 125 -6.14 -5.99 2.30
N GLY A 126 -6.02 -4.69 2.16
CA GLY A 126 -7.05 -3.70 2.47
C GLY A 126 -6.57 -2.30 2.14
N GLN A 127 -7.53 -1.38 2.00
CA GLN A 127 -7.29 0.04 1.75
C GLN A 127 -8.24 0.87 2.58
N VAL A 128 -7.81 2.07 2.96
CA VAL A 128 -8.67 3.07 3.60
C VAL A 128 -8.53 4.39 2.86
N LYS A 129 -9.66 4.96 2.46
CA LYS A 129 -9.72 6.28 1.82
C LYS A 129 -9.62 7.38 2.87
N THR A 130 -8.77 8.38 2.62
CA THR A 130 -8.70 9.59 3.43
C THR A 130 -9.08 10.82 2.62
N ALA A 131 -9.53 11.87 3.30
CA ALA A 131 -9.89 13.13 2.66
C ALA A 131 -8.66 13.92 2.16
N THR A 132 -7.51 13.75 2.81
CA THR A 132 -6.26 14.45 2.51
C THR A 132 -5.06 13.59 2.91
N LYS A 133 -3.89 13.87 2.33
CA LYS A 133 -2.63 13.19 2.67
C LYS A 133 -2.25 13.31 4.16
N SER A 134 -2.60 14.42 4.80
CA SER A 134 -2.34 14.62 6.24
C SER A 134 -3.11 13.65 7.15
N ASN A 135 -4.12 12.96 6.63
CA ASN A 135 -4.95 12.02 7.39
C ASN A 135 -4.42 10.57 7.36
N GLU A 136 -3.24 10.30 6.78
CA GLU A 136 -2.62 8.96 6.83
C GLU A 136 -2.44 8.48 8.27
N ILE A 137 -2.05 9.38 9.17
CA ILE A 137 -1.88 9.09 10.60
C ILE A 137 -3.15 8.53 11.23
N THR A 138 -4.33 8.95 10.76
CA THR A 138 -5.62 8.45 11.25
C THR A 138 -6.10 7.21 10.49
N ALA A 139 -5.74 7.08 9.22
CA ALA A 139 -6.13 5.96 8.37
C ALA A 139 -5.36 4.67 8.68
N ILE A 140 -4.06 4.78 8.98
CA ILE A 140 -3.24 3.60 9.32
C ILE A 140 -3.82 2.82 10.51
N PRO A 141 -4.19 3.45 11.66
CA PRO A 141 -4.84 2.73 12.75
C PRO A 141 -6.15 2.02 12.36
N ALA A 142 -6.98 2.66 11.53
CA ALA A 142 -8.23 2.05 11.05
C ALA A 142 -7.97 0.83 10.15
N LEU A 143 -6.99 0.94 9.24
CA LEU A 143 -6.57 -0.17 8.39
C LEU A 143 -6.00 -1.34 9.22
N LEU A 144 -5.17 -1.03 10.23
CA LEU A 144 -4.64 -2.05 11.14
C LEU A 144 -5.74 -2.74 11.95
N ASP A 145 -6.82 -2.02 12.34
CA ASP A 145 -7.95 -2.64 13.04
C ASP A 145 -8.69 -3.65 12.18
N ALA A 146 -8.84 -3.35 10.90
CA ALA A 146 -9.57 -4.20 9.96
C ALA A 146 -8.80 -5.48 9.57
N LEU A 147 -7.48 -5.54 9.79
CA LEU A 147 -6.64 -6.65 9.38
C LEU A 147 -6.22 -7.53 10.57
N ASP A 148 -6.16 -8.85 10.37
CA ASP A 148 -5.46 -9.76 11.31
C ASP A 148 -3.98 -9.82 10.95
N ILE A 149 -3.18 -9.00 11.64
CA ILE A 149 -1.73 -8.84 11.38
C ILE A 149 -0.85 -9.63 12.35
N LYS A 150 -1.43 -10.54 13.13
CA LYS A 150 -0.68 -11.32 14.12
C LYS A 150 0.53 -12.02 13.51
N GLY A 151 1.70 -11.80 14.11
CA GLY A 151 2.96 -12.40 13.66
C GLY A 151 3.57 -11.80 12.38
N ALA A 152 2.90 -10.83 11.74
CA ALA A 152 3.45 -10.12 10.58
C ALA A 152 4.53 -9.11 10.98
N THR A 153 5.28 -8.61 9.99
CA THR A 153 6.14 -7.44 10.11
C THR A 153 5.55 -6.30 9.29
N ILE A 154 5.10 -5.26 9.96
CA ILE A 154 4.53 -4.06 9.34
C ILE A 154 5.65 -3.07 9.06
N THR A 155 5.76 -2.60 7.82
CA THR A 155 6.69 -1.52 7.47
C THR A 155 5.93 -0.27 7.08
N ILE A 156 6.35 0.87 7.62
CA ILE A 156 5.68 2.16 7.43
C ILE A 156 6.73 3.23 7.17
N ASP A 157 6.39 4.19 6.32
CA ASP A 157 7.23 5.36 6.07
C ASP A 157 7.32 6.30 7.30
N ALA A 158 8.09 7.37 7.17
CA ALA A 158 8.31 8.29 8.29
C ALA A 158 7.05 9.07 8.69
N MET A 159 6.06 9.26 7.82
CA MET A 159 4.82 9.95 8.16
C MET A 159 4.02 9.14 9.19
N GLY A 160 4.01 7.82 9.05
CA GLY A 160 3.40 6.90 10.00
C GLY A 160 4.25 6.60 11.24
N CYS A 161 5.38 7.27 11.44
CA CYS A 161 6.19 7.17 12.66
C CYS A 161 5.49 7.89 13.82
N GLN A 162 4.47 7.24 14.37
CA GLN A 162 3.64 7.73 15.49
C GLN A 162 3.56 6.66 16.58
N ARG A 163 3.58 7.09 17.85
CA ARG A 163 3.59 6.14 18.99
C ARG A 163 2.33 5.29 19.04
N GLU A 164 1.18 5.89 18.76
CA GLU A 164 -0.10 5.20 18.74
C GLU A 164 -0.15 4.11 17.68
N ILE A 165 0.44 4.36 16.51
CA ILE A 165 0.52 3.38 15.43
C ILE A 165 1.44 2.21 15.83
N VAL A 166 2.63 2.52 16.34
CA VAL A 166 3.59 1.49 16.82
C VAL A 166 2.98 0.67 17.94
N GLN A 167 2.33 1.33 18.91
CA GLN A 167 1.63 0.65 19.99
C GLN A 167 0.55 -0.30 19.47
N LYS A 168 -0.26 0.15 18.52
CA LYS A 168 -1.32 -0.66 17.90
C LYS A 168 -0.76 -1.90 17.21
N VAL A 169 0.33 -1.77 16.43
CA VAL A 169 0.99 -2.92 15.80
C VAL A 169 1.43 -3.94 16.84
N VAL A 170 2.08 -3.50 17.92
CA VAL A 170 2.54 -4.38 19.00
C VAL A 170 1.40 -5.01 19.76
N CYS A 171 0.33 -4.26 20.07
CA CYS A 171 -0.88 -4.77 20.74
C CYS A 171 -1.58 -5.85 19.90
N LYS A 172 -1.45 -5.83 18.57
CA LYS A 172 -1.95 -6.86 17.65
C LYS A 172 -0.95 -8.01 17.43
N GLU A 173 0.04 -8.14 18.30
CA GLU A 173 1.06 -9.20 18.27
C GLU A 173 1.86 -9.23 16.95
N ALA A 174 2.03 -8.07 16.28
CA ALA A 174 2.84 -7.91 15.08
C ALA A 174 4.15 -7.17 15.40
N ASN A 175 5.12 -7.29 14.48
CA ASN A 175 6.36 -6.53 14.52
C ASN A 175 6.28 -5.28 13.65
N HIS A 176 7.14 -4.32 13.92
CA HIS A 176 7.23 -3.10 13.12
C HIS A 176 8.66 -2.79 12.67
N ILE A 177 8.78 -2.16 11.51
CA ILE A 177 9.94 -1.41 11.03
C ILE A 177 9.41 -0.08 10.53
N VAL A 178 9.71 0.99 11.23
CA VAL A 178 9.18 2.32 10.92
C VAL A 178 10.32 3.27 10.62
N ALA A 179 10.25 3.93 9.46
CA ALA A 179 11.25 4.92 9.08
C ALA A 179 11.17 6.15 9.99
N VAL A 180 12.33 6.72 10.35
CA VAL A 180 12.45 7.89 11.20
C VAL A 180 13.00 9.05 10.39
N LYS A 181 12.37 10.20 10.47
CA LYS A 181 12.81 11.47 9.87
C LYS A 181 12.54 12.64 10.82
N ASN A 182 12.72 13.86 10.34
CA ASN A 182 12.59 15.09 11.10
C ASN A 182 11.18 15.38 11.67
N ASN A 183 10.14 14.64 11.25
CA ASN A 183 8.83 14.69 11.89
C ASN A 183 8.86 14.18 13.35
N GLN A 184 9.90 13.40 13.70
CA GLN A 184 10.23 12.95 15.05
C GLN A 184 11.67 13.38 15.37
N ALA A 185 11.93 14.69 15.42
CA ALA A 185 13.27 15.27 15.44
C ALA A 185 14.16 14.75 16.58
N SER A 186 13.63 14.64 17.80
CA SER A 186 14.39 14.12 18.95
C SER A 186 14.76 12.64 18.80
N LEU A 187 13.84 11.83 18.25
CA LEU A 187 14.11 10.43 17.94
C LEU A 187 15.14 10.32 16.82
N ALA A 188 14.99 11.10 15.74
CA ALA A 188 15.92 11.09 14.62
C ALA A 188 17.35 11.42 15.09
N GLN A 189 17.52 12.49 15.85
CA GLN A 189 18.83 12.88 16.43
C GLN A 189 19.42 11.78 17.31
N ALA A 190 18.60 11.18 18.18
CA ALA A 190 19.06 10.10 19.04
C ALA A 190 19.49 8.85 18.25
N VAL A 191 18.75 8.49 17.18
CA VAL A 191 19.10 7.35 16.31
C VAL A 191 20.33 7.67 15.47
N GLU A 192 20.44 8.86 14.89
CA GLU A 192 21.60 9.30 14.10
C GLU A 192 22.88 9.32 14.94
N ALA A 193 22.81 9.81 16.17
CA ALA A 193 23.94 9.88 17.09
C ALA A 193 24.54 8.49 17.40
N LEU A 194 23.72 7.40 17.36
CA LEU A 194 24.20 6.04 17.59
C LEU A 194 25.09 5.51 16.46
N PHE A 195 24.95 6.05 15.25
CA PHE A 195 25.71 5.63 14.08
C PHE A 195 26.77 6.64 13.67
N ALA A 196 26.87 7.77 14.39
CA ALA A 196 27.90 8.78 14.14
C ALA A 196 29.30 8.20 14.48
N PRO A 197 30.35 8.49 13.69
CA PRO A 197 31.71 8.14 14.03
C PRO A 197 32.12 8.86 15.32
N THR A 198 32.30 8.13 16.39
CA THR A 198 32.83 8.70 17.64
C THR A 198 34.31 8.38 17.76
N GLU A 199 35.13 9.33 18.30
CA GLU A 199 36.54 9.11 18.60
C GLU A 199 36.77 7.97 19.61
N ALA A 200 35.74 7.58 20.35
CA ALA A 200 35.74 6.48 21.32
C ALA A 200 35.45 5.08 20.74
N GLY A 201 35.46 4.94 19.40
CA GLY A 201 35.23 3.66 18.73
C GLY A 201 33.92 2.98 19.12
N VAL A 202 32.97 2.98 18.18
CA VAL A 202 31.80 2.12 18.11
C VAL A 202 31.03 1.90 19.41
N CYS A 203 29.78 2.30 19.40
CA CYS A 203 28.77 2.03 20.45
C CYS A 203 29.09 0.78 21.25
N GLU A 204 29.07 0.86 22.58
CA GLU A 204 29.16 -0.27 23.53
C GLU A 204 27.97 -1.23 23.41
N GLY A 205 27.58 -1.61 22.19
CA GLY A 205 26.47 -2.50 21.91
C GLY A 205 26.79 -3.46 20.78
N ARG A 206 26.11 -4.57 20.74
CA ARG A 206 26.20 -5.52 19.61
C ARG A 206 25.71 -4.82 18.35
N LEU A 207 26.65 -4.49 17.45
CA LEU A 207 26.32 -4.06 16.09
C LEU A 207 26.36 -5.28 15.17
N GLN A 208 25.41 -5.34 14.25
CA GLN A 208 25.47 -6.24 13.11
C GLN A 208 25.48 -5.42 11.84
N GLN A 209 26.18 -5.89 10.83
CA GLN A 209 26.26 -5.25 9.53
C GLN A 209 26.03 -6.26 8.42
N ASP A 210 25.34 -5.82 7.36
CA ASP A 210 25.17 -6.54 6.11
C ASP A 210 25.39 -5.58 4.93
N ILE A 211 25.96 -6.09 3.86
CA ILE A 211 26.21 -5.32 2.63
C ILE A 211 25.68 -6.10 1.45
N SER A 212 24.82 -5.46 0.66
CA SER A 212 24.34 -6.01 -0.61
C SER A 212 24.75 -5.12 -1.77
N LEU A 213 25.03 -5.75 -2.91
CA LEU A 213 25.42 -5.11 -4.15
C LEU A 213 24.49 -5.55 -5.26
N ASP A 214 23.86 -4.58 -5.92
CA ASP A 214 22.97 -4.80 -7.05
C ASP A 214 23.47 -4.02 -8.27
N LYS A 215 23.38 -4.63 -9.44
CA LYS A 215 23.66 -3.97 -10.72
C LYS A 215 22.43 -4.06 -11.61
N ASP A 216 21.80 -2.94 -11.86
CA ASP A 216 20.60 -2.88 -12.68
C ASP A 216 20.47 -1.53 -13.40
N HIS A 217 19.89 -1.53 -14.60
CA HIS A 217 19.62 -0.32 -15.40
C HIS A 217 20.80 0.67 -15.53
N GLY A 218 22.02 0.15 -15.67
CA GLY A 218 23.22 0.99 -15.83
C GLY A 218 23.69 1.68 -14.54
N ARG A 219 23.27 1.16 -13.38
CA ARG A 219 23.65 1.64 -12.05
C ARG A 219 24.22 0.49 -11.23
N LEU A 220 25.19 0.82 -10.40
CA LEU A 220 25.68 -0.03 -9.32
C LEU A 220 25.11 0.52 -8.03
N GLN A 221 24.37 -0.28 -7.30
CA GLN A 221 23.80 0.11 -6.01
C GLN A 221 24.41 -0.73 -4.89
N THR A 222 25.14 -0.08 -4.01
CA THR A 222 25.65 -0.66 -2.77
C THR A 222 24.72 -0.26 -1.64
N ARG A 223 24.29 -1.24 -0.86
CA ARG A 223 23.50 -1.01 0.37
C ARG A 223 24.26 -1.58 1.56
N ARG A 224 24.50 -0.75 2.54
CA ARG A 224 25.07 -1.11 3.83
C ARG A 224 24.01 -0.93 4.90
N CYS A 225 23.61 -2.01 5.52
CA CYS A 225 22.67 -2.02 6.63
C CYS A 225 23.42 -2.24 7.94
N VAL A 226 23.28 -1.34 8.88
CA VAL A 226 23.86 -1.46 10.23
C VAL A 226 22.72 -1.46 11.23
N VAL A 227 22.72 -2.44 12.13
CA VAL A 227 21.69 -2.62 13.15
C VAL A 227 22.32 -2.57 14.52
N ALA A 228 21.78 -1.74 15.39
CA ALA A 228 22.18 -1.60 16.78
C ALA A 228 21.03 -1.99 17.71
N GLN A 229 21.36 -2.43 18.91
CA GLN A 229 20.38 -2.57 19.97
C GLN A 229 19.85 -1.18 20.35
N ALA A 230 18.53 -1.06 20.54
CA ALA A 230 17.95 0.19 20.98
C ALA A 230 18.51 0.59 22.37
N PRO A 231 18.88 1.88 22.57
CA PRO A 231 19.37 2.34 23.85
C PRO A 231 18.36 2.12 24.98
N THR A 232 18.88 1.75 26.13
CA THR A 232 18.06 1.55 27.34
C THR A 232 17.33 2.86 27.70
N GLY A 233 16.01 2.77 27.82
CA GLY A 233 15.17 3.93 28.19
C GLY A 233 14.34 4.51 27.05
N MET A 234 14.64 4.21 25.78
CA MET A 234 13.78 4.60 24.64
C MET A 234 12.42 3.87 24.65
N ASP A 235 12.34 2.77 25.37
CA ASP A 235 11.12 1.96 25.60
C ASP A 235 10.32 2.37 26.84
N LYS A 236 10.79 3.38 27.62
CA LYS A 236 10.24 3.80 28.91
C LYS A 236 9.46 5.11 28.85
N GLN A 237 8.38 5.21 29.64
CA GLN A 237 7.60 6.43 29.80
C GLN A 237 8.47 7.59 30.32
N PRO A 238 8.17 8.87 29.95
CA PRO A 238 6.99 9.32 29.17
C PRO A 238 7.14 9.28 27.65
N HIS A 239 8.27 8.83 27.11
CA HIS A 239 8.59 8.88 25.68
C HIS A 239 8.73 7.51 25.04
N ALA A 240 8.08 6.50 25.61
CA ALA A 240 8.21 5.13 25.17
C ALA A 240 7.81 4.87 23.70
N TRP A 241 8.66 4.15 23.01
CA TRP A 241 8.34 3.48 21.76
C TRP A 241 8.08 2.01 22.07
N THR A 242 6.81 1.63 22.08
CA THR A 242 6.37 0.30 22.51
C THR A 242 7.07 -0.81 21.73
N GLY A 243 7.66 -1.76 22.46
CA GLY A 243 8.30 -2.92 21.88
C GLY A 243 9.61 -2.65 21.15
N LEU A 244 10.17 -1.44 21.22
CA LEU A 244 11.43 -1.08 20.56
C LEU A 244 12.58 -1.95 21.05
N LYS A 245 13.24 -2.68 20.13
CA LYS A 245 14.39 -3.55 20.39
C LYS A 245 15.63 -3.15 19.62
N SER A 246 15.46 -2.65 18.40
CA SER A 246 16.57 -2.30 17.52
C SER A 246 16.37 -0.99 16.80
N VAL A 247 17.46 -0.36 16.43
CA VAL A 247 17.57 0.78 15.53
C VAL A 247 18.41 0.38 14.33
N VAL A 248 18.05 0.89 13.16
CA VAL A 248 18.62 0.48 11.89
C VAL A 248 19.06 1.71 11.10
N MET A 249 20.26 1.66 10.54
CA MET A 249 20.74 2.59 9.54
C MET A 249 20.93 1.86 8.21
N VAL A 250 20.38 2.36 7.13
CA VAL A 250 20.63 1.88 5.78
C VAL A 250 21.27 3.00 4.97
N GLU A 251 22.49 2.80 4.56
CA GLU A 251 23.24 3.63 3.63
C GLU A 251 23.08 3.03 2.23
N SER A 252 22.54 3.81 1.29
CA SER A 252 22.35 3.40 -0.11
C SER A 252 23.19 4.29 -1.01
N THR A 253 24.23 3.74 -1.61
CA THR A 253 25.08 4.42 -2.58
C THR A 253 24.74 3.94 -3.98
N ARG A 254 24.41 4.87 -4.87
CA ARG A 254 24.11 4.61 -6.29
C ARG A 254 25.18 5.26 -7.15
N GLU A 255 25.90 4.45 -7.89
CA GLU A 255 26.87 4.89 -8.89
C GLU A 255 26.33 4.64 -10.29
N PHE A 256 26.35 5.67 -11.13
CA PHE A 256 25.92 5.56 -12.52
C PHE A 256 27.09 5.10 -13.40
N ILE A 257 27.02 3.87 -13.89
CA ILE A 257 28.08 3.26 -14.70
C ILE A 257 27.91 3.50 -16.21
N ASN A 258 26.70 3.93 -16.66
CA ASN A 258 26.35 4.22 -18.04
C ASN A 258 25.53 5.52 -18.16
N GLY A 259 25.40 6.05 -19.38
CA GLY A 259 24.55 7.20 -19.72
C GLY A 259 25.17 8.56 -19.41
N ARG A 260 24.33 9.61 -19.41
CA ARG A 260 24.76 11.02 -19.19
C ARG A 260 25.34 11.27 -17.80
N ASP A 261 24.93 10.46 -16.84
CA ASP A 261 25.31 10.62 -15.44
C ASP A 261 26.45 9.69 -15.03
N LYS A 262 27.12 9.04 -15.98
CA LYS A 262 28.25 8.13 -15.73
C LYS A 262 29.30 8.80 -14.81
N GLY A 263 29.65 8.07 -13.74
CA GLY A 263 30.61 8.52 -12.72
C GLY A 263 29.98 9.39 -11.61
N LYS A 264 28.70 9.77 -11.71
CA LYS A 264 28.02 10.38 -10.58
C LYS A 264 27.70 9.34 -9.52
N CYS A 265 27.85 9.74 -8.27
CA CYS A 265 27.55 8.93 -7.10
C CYS A 265 26.57 9.70 -6.21
N ASN A 266 25.53 9.03 -5.74
CA ASN A 266 24.58 9.58 -4.78
C ASN A 266 24.45 8.63 -3.61
N THR A 267 24.59 9.17 -2.38
CA THR A 267 24.43 8.40 -1.14
C THR A 267 23.27 8.95 -0.33
N GLU A 268 22.39 8.07 0.07
CA GLU A 268 21.23 8.35 0.92
C GLU A 268 21.30 7.50 2.19
N TRP A 269 20.93 8.10 3.32
CA TRP A 269 20.82 7.44 4.61
C TRP A 269 19.36 7.36 5.03
N ARG A 270 18.99 6.22 5.58
CA ARG A 270 17.66 5.98 6.16
C ARG A 270 17.82 5.36 7.52
N TYR A 271 17.05 5.88 8.45
CA TYR A 271 17.01 5.39 9.81
C TYR A 271 15.64 4.77 10.08
N CYS A 272 15.63 3.66 10.82
CA CYS A 272 14.40 3.01 11.23
C CYS A 272 14.48 2.57 12.69
N ILE A 273 13.30 2.47 13.31
CA ILE A 273 13.11 1.82 14.61
C ILE A 273 12.34 0.51 14.40
N SER A 274 12.60 -0.50 15.24
CA SER A 274 11.97 -1.81 15.11
C SER A 274 11.78 -2.56 16.42
N SER A 275 10.72 -3.40 16.45
CA SER A 275 10.49 -4.39 17.50
C SER A 275 11.20 -5.71 17.27
N LEU A 276 11.86 -5.90 16.12
CA LEU A 276 12.60 -7.11 15.78
C LEU A 276 13.95 -7.13 16.51
N ALA A 277 14.46 -8.33 16.75
CA ALA A 277 15.83 -8.53 17.23
C ALA A 277 16.86 -8.22 16.14
N LEU A 278 18.13 -8.09 16.53
CA LEU A 278 19.24 -7.78 15.64
C LEU A 278 19.40 -8.86 14.56
N ASN A 279 19.22 -8.47 13.29
CA ASN A 279 19.53 -9.28 12.11
C ASN A 279 19.72 -8.36 10.90
N ALA A 280 20.95 -7.93 10.63
CA ALA A 280 21.26 -6.93 9.62
C ALA A 280 20.88 -7.38 8.20
N SER A 281 21.08 -8.65 7.87
CA SER A 281 20.72 -9.20 6.56
C SER A 281 19.21 -9.16 6.33
N GLU A 282 18.43 -9.55 7.33
CA GLU A 282 16.98 -9.51 7.27
C GLU A 282 16.45 -8.06 7.18
N PHE A 283 17.00 -7.13 7.96
CA PHE A 283 16.64 -5.72 7.86
C PHE A 283 16.98 -5.13 6.50
N ASN A 284 18.16 -5.43 5.93
CA ASN A 284 18.53 -4.96 4.61
C ASN A 284 17.52 -5.41 3.55
N ARG A 285 17.09 -6.68 3.61
CA ARG A 285 16.06 -7.24 2.75
C ARG A 285 14.68 -6.60 2.97
N GLN A 286 14.23 -6.46 4.22
CA GLN A 286 12.88 -5.97 4.56
C GLN A 286 12.71 -4.47 4.29
N VAL A 287 13.72 -3.65 4.62
CA VAL A 287 13.69 -2.20 4.31
C VAL A 287 13.66 -1.97 2.80
N ARG A 288 14.36 -2.81 2.01
CA ARG A 288 14.27 -2.76 0.55
C ARG A 288 12.88 -3.18 0.06
N ALA A 289 12.34 -4.25 0.63
CA ALA A 289 11.05 -4.80 0.22
C ALA A 289 9.85 -3.91 0.56
N HIS A 290 10.00 -2.93 1.48
CA HIS A 290 8.99 -1.89 1.70
C HIS A 290 8.58 -1.19 0.40
N TRP A 291 9.52 -0.92 -0.50
CA TRP A 291 9.27 -0.26 -1.79
C TRP A 291 8.50 -1.12 -2.80
N SER A 292 8.24 -2.39 -2.47
CA SER A 292 7.42 -3.25 -3.34
C SER A 292 6.00 -2.72 -3.51
N ILE A 293 5.45 -2.02 -2.52
CA ILE A 293 4.13 -1.40 -2.62
C ILE A 293 4.11 -0.30 -3.68
N GLU A 294 5.15 0.56 -3.74
CA GLU A 294 5.24 1.58 -4.78
C GLU A 294 5.45 0.96 -6.17
N ASN A 295 6.39 0.02 -6.27
CA ASN A 295 6.82 -0.53 -7.55
C ASN A 295 5.85 -1.56 -8.14
N SER A 296 5.12 -2.29 -7.32
CA SER A 296 4.26 -3.41 -7.76
C SER A 296 2.76 -3.13 -7.58
N CYS A 297 2.36 -2.23 -6.67
CA CYS A 297 0.97 -1.84 -6.48
C CYS A 297 0.69 -0.48 -7.11
N HIS A 298 1.30 0.59 -6.60
CA HIS A 298 1.00 1.95 -7.05
C HIS A 298 1.35 2.18 -8.52
N TRP A 299 2.52 1.70 -8.97
CA TRP A 299 2.91 1.80 -10.37
C TRP A 299 1.95 1.06 -11.31
N VAL A 300 1.47 -0.14 -10.93
CA VAL A 300 0.51 -0.91 -11.72
C VAL A 300 -0.83 -0.16 -11.81
N LEU A 301 -1.31 0.43 -10.71
CA LEU A 301 -2.52 1.24 -10.70
C LEU A 301 -2.40 2.44 -11.66
N ASP A 302 -1.23 3.08 -11.71
CA ASP A 302 -1.00 4.24 -12.59
C ASP A 302 -0.82 3.84 -14.04
N MET A 303 0.01 2.85 -14.32
CA MET A 303 0.39 2.50 -15.69
C MET A 303 -0.60 1.56 -16.38
N THR A 304 -1.19 0.61 -15.64
CA THR A 304 -2.09 -0.40 -16.21
C THR A 304 -3.55 0.03 -16.12
N PHE A 305 -3.93 0.66 -15.01
CA PHE A 305 -5.32 1.07 -14.76
C PHE A 305 -5.55 2.58 -14.97
N SER A 306 -4.51 3.33 -15.34
CA SER A 306 -4.58 4.78 -15.61
C SER A 306 -5.25 5.55 -14.47
N GLU A 307 -4.98 5.18 -13.21
CA GLU A 307 -5.67 5.72 -12.05
C GLU A 307 -5.40 7.23 -11.88
N ASP A 308 -4.21 7.68 -12.25
CA ASP A 308 -3.79 9.08 -12.18
C ASP A 308 -4.17 9.90 -13.43
N ASP A 309 -4.75 9.26 -14.49
CA ASP A 309 -5.13 9.97 -15.72
C ASP A 309 -6.46 10.73 -15.54
N PRO A 310 -6.46 12.07 -15.61
CA PRO A 310 -7.67 12.87 -15.53
C PRO A 310 -8.63 12.66 -16.72
N LEU A 311 -8.14 12.19 -17.88
CA LEU A 311 -8.94 11.93 -19.07
C LEU A 311 -9.77 10.63 -18.95
N ALA A 312 -9.25 9.62 -18.24
CA ALA A 312 -9.99 8.39 -17.96
C ALA A 312 -11.32 8.66 -17.21
N ARG A 313 -11.39 9.74 -16.45
CA ARG A 313 -12.59 10.19 -15.74
C ARG A 313 -13.60 10.88 -16.65
N HIS A 314 -13.16 11.64 -17.65
CA HIS A 314 -14.05 12.29 -18.62
C HIS A 314 -14.79 11.24 -19.45
N HIS A 315 -14.14 10.17 -19.87
CA HIS A 315 -14.79 9.07 -20.57
C HIS A 315 -15.79 8.32 -19.68
N ARG A 316 -15.48 8.13 -18.39
CA ARG A 316 -16.41 7.53 -17.41
C ARG A 316 -17.62 8.43 -17.10
N ALA A 317 -17.45 9.75 -17.10
CA ALA A 317 -18.51 10.73 -16.80
C ALA A 317 -19.34 11.12 -18.02
N GLN A 318 -18.79 11.14 -19.24
CA GLN A 318 -19.50 11.45 -20.47
C GLN A 318 -20.40 10.31 -20.95
N ALA A 319 -20.04 9.05 -20.68
CA ALA A 319 -20.92 7.92 -20.94
C ALA A 319 -22.24 7.99 -20.13
N GLY A 320 -22.29 8.77 -19.05
CA GLY A 320 -23.52 9.02 -18.27
C GLY A 320 -24.31 10.28 -18.67
N ARG A 321 -23.79 11.11 -19.59
CA ARG A 321 -24.45 12.38 -19.98
C ARG A 321 -25.02 12.45 -21.41
N SER A 322 -24.74 11.47 -22.26
CA SER A 322 -25.27 11.49 -23.62
C SER A 322 -26.60 10.75 -23.70
N GLN A 323 -27.68 11.34 -23.16
CA GLN A 323 -29.05 11.22 -23.61
C GLN A 323 -29.94 12.03 -22.68
N ALA A 324 -29.89 13.35 -22.80
CA ALA A 324 -31.10 14.13 -22.55
C ALA A 324 -31.98 14.03 -23.83
N PRO A 325 -33.24 13.64 -23.76
CA PRO A 325 -34.10 13.69 -24.92
C PRO A 325 -34.26 15.14 -25.35
N LEU A 326 -34.00 15.42 -26.63
CA LEU A 326 -34.45 16.62 -27.29
C LEU A 326 -36.00 16.63 -27.24
N ALA A 327 -36.54 17.71 -26.71
CA ALA A 327 -37.94 17.99 -26.57
C ALA A 327 -38.68 17.97 -27.91
#